data_ab7955032bb30110e34ad41d079d69ff
#
_entry.id   ab7955032bb30110e34ad41d079d69ff
#
_cell.length_a   1.000
_cell.length_b   1.000
_cell.length_c   1.000
_cell.angle_alpha   90.00
_cell.angle_beta   90.00
_cell.angle_gamma   90.00
#
_symmetry.space_group_name_H-M   'P 1'
#
loop_
_entity.id
_entity.type
_entity.pdbx_description
1 polymer ?
#
loop_
_entity_poly.entity_id
_entity_poly.type
_entity_poly.pdbx_seq_one_letter_code
_entity_poly.pdbx_strand_id
1 'polypeptide(L)'
;MKYPNFSEEKKLWKKGYKFVVGLDEAGRGPLAGPVVAAAVNLKLEIRNLKIKDSKKLSALQREEIYKILTNHKNIKWGIGVVSEKVIDKINILQATKLAMKKALINLVSRNSHDRENFGTLDFLILDGNFKLDLAASAFGTPSATKGFGGLKQKSIVKGDQKVFSVAAASIIAKVTRDRLMKKYHKKYPQFGFDKHKGYGTKAHFASLEKFGPCKIHRKSFYPVSSYPQARICLQILKEVK
;
A
#
# COMPACT_ATOMS: atom_id res chain seq x y z
N MET A 1 -22.09 -0.76 14.78
CA MET A 1 -20.73 -0.82 14.16
C MET A 1 -20.27 0.58 13.81
N LYS A 2 -19.05 0.97 14.19
CA LYS A 2 -18.50 2.28 13.85
C LYS A 2 -17.84 2.17 12.46
N TYR A 3 -18.29 2.98 11.50
CA TYR A 3 -17.72 3.04 10.15
C TYR A 3 -16.62 4.11 10.10
N PRO A 4 -15.60 3.96 9.22
CA PRO A 4 -14.72 5.06 8.86
C PRO A 4 -15.55 6.26 8.41
N ASN A 5 -15.18 7.43 8.85
CA ASN A 5 -15.92 8.66 8.57
C ASN A 5 -14.98 9.81 8.26
N PHE A 6 -15.53 10.97 7.90
CA PHE A 6 -14.78 12.17 7.51
C PHE A 6 -14.38 13.07 8.68
N SER A 7 -14.47 12.63 9.93
CA SER A 7 -14.22 13.51 11.08
C SER A 7 -12.81 14.10 11.09
N GLU A 8 -11.79 13.30 10.74
CA GLU A 8 -10.41 13.78 10.70
C GLU A 8 -10.16 14.69 9.50
N GLU A 9 -10.66 14.33 8.31
CA GLU A 9 -10.56 15.18 7.13
C GLU A 9 -11.29 16.52 7.36
N LYS A 10 -12.49 16.52 7.93
CA LYS A 10 -13.25 17.74 8.26
C LYS A 10 -12.50 18.66 9.22
N LYS A 11 -11.83 18.10 10.25
CA LYS A 11 -10.99 18.89 11.16
C LYS A 11 -9.83 19.57 10.43
N LEU A 12 -9.22 18.86 9.46
CA LEU A 12 -8.10 19.39 8.68
C LEU A 12 -8.58 20.45 7.68
N TRP A 13 -9.69 20.21 6.98
CA TRP A 13 -10.31 21.17 6.07
C TRP A 13 -10.69 22.47 6.77
N LYS A 14 -11.26 22.41 8.00
CA LYS A 14 -11.55 23.57 8.84
C LYS A 14 -10.29 24.36 9.22
N LYS A 15 -9.11 23.71 9.27
CA LYS A 15 -7.80 24.35 9.50
C LYS A 15 -7.16 24.90 8.22
N GLY A 16 -7.86 24.87 7.09
CA GLY A 16 -7.39 25.38 5.80
C GLY A 16 -6.60 24.41 4.93
N TYR A 17 -6.36 23.15 5.39
CA TYR A 17 -5.72 22.14 4.56
C TYR A 17 -6.69 21.66 3.48
N LYS A 18 -6.37 21.90 2.20
CA LYS A 18 -7.23 21.57 1.05
C LYS A 18 -6.97 20.15 0.52
N PHE A 19 -5.69 19.75 0.47
CA PHE A 19 -5.25 18.47 -0.11
C PHE A 19 -4.80 17.50 0.98
N VAL A 20 -5.78 16.86 1.63
CA VAL A 20 -5.57 15.84 2.66
C VAL A 20 -5.53 14.47 1.98
N VAL A 21 -4.46 13.71 2.20
CA VAL A 21 -4.25 12.39 1.60
C VAL A 21 -4.22 11.31 2.67
N GLY A 22 -5.07 10.31 2.52
CA GLY A 22 -5.01 9.07 3.30
C GLY A 22 -4.09 8.04 2.66
N LEU A 23 -3.29 7.37 3.48
CA LEU A 23 -2.32 6.34 3.08
C LEU A 23 -2.54 5.06 3.86
N ASP A 24 -2.54 3.93 3.16
CA ASP A 24 -2.52 2.59 3.74
C ASP A 24 -1.80 1.60 2.83
N GLU A 25 -1.43 0.43 3.37
CA GLU A 25 -0.74 -0.63 2.65
C GLU A 25 -1.44 -1.99 2.76
N ALA A 26 -1.12 -2.86 1.83
CA ALA A 26 -1.48 -4.27 1.83
C ALA A 26 -0.26 -5.15 1.57
N GLY A 27 -0.12 -6.23 2.33
CA GLY A 27 0.92 -7.23 2.05
C GLY A 27 2.18 -7.10 2.89
N ARG A 28 2.13 -6.60 4.12
CA ARG A 28 3.30 -6.64 5.03
C ARG A 28 3.63 -8.02 5.54
N GLY A 29 2.62 -8.77 6.00
CA GLY A 29 2.80 -10.09 6.63
C GLY A 29 2.98 -11.31 5.72
N PRO A 30 2.59 -11.33 4.43
CA PRO A 30 2.77 -12.51 3.57
C PRO A 30 4.23 -12.92 3.37
N LEU A 31 4.45 -14.23 3.17
CA LEU A 31 5.75 -14.85 2.86
C LEU A 31 6.16 -14.63 1.40
N ALA A 32 5.23 -14.23 0.53
CA ALA A 32 5.47 -14.07 -0.89
C ALA A 32 4.78 -12.83 -1.47
N GLY A 33 5.37 -12.29 -2.54
CA GLY A 33 4.85 -11.19 -3.32
C GLY A 33 5.15 -9.80 -2.75
N PRO A 34 4.71 -8.74 -3.47
CA PRO A 34 5.03 -7.37 -3.16
C PRO A 34 4.28 -6.84 -1.94
N VAL A 35 4.77 -5.73 -1.38
CA VAL A 35 3.97 -4.79 -0.61
C VAL A 35 3.40 -3.73 -1.55
N VAL A 36 2.13 -3.39 -1.37
CA VAL A 36 1.42 -2.40 -2.17
C VAL A 36 0.84 -1.35 -1.25
N ALA A 37 1.07 -0.08 -1.54
CA ALA A 37 0.44 1.04 -0.84
C ALA A 37 -0.45 1.82 -1.80
N ALA A 38 -1.47 2.48 -1.24
CA ALA A 38 -2.27 3.44 -1.97
C ALA A 38 -2.31 4.77 -1.24
N ALA A 39 -2.41 5.85 -2.01
CA ALA A 39 -2.64 7.21 -1.58
C ALA A 39 -3.98 7.67 -2.14
N VAL A 40 -4.85 8.23 -1.29
CA VAL A 40 -6.18 8.69 -1.70
C VAL A 40 -6.41 10.11 -1.21
N ASN A 41 -6.71 11.01 -2.14
CA ASN A 41 -7.19 12.35 -1.87
C ASN A 41 -8.66 12.47 -2.23
N LEU A 42 -9.41 13.17 -1.38
CA LEU A 42 -10.83 13.43 -1.55
C LEU A 42 -11.03 14.94 -1.57
N LYS A 43 -11.61 15.48 -2.64
CA LYS A 43 -11.90 16.92 -2.74
C LYS A 43 -13.03 17.37 -1.80
N LEU A 44 -14.00 16.48 -1.57
CA LEU A 44 -15.21 16.73 -0.78
C LEU A 44 -15.66 15.45 -0.08
N GLU A 45 -16.54 15.61 0.91
CA GLU A 45 -17.25 14.48 1.51
C GLU A 45 -18.14 13.80 0.45
N ILE A 46 -17.92 12.51 0.27
CA ILE A 46 -18.75 11.72 -0.64
C ILE A 46 -19.94 11.20 0.14
N ARG A 47 -21.08 11.82 -0.10
CA ARG A 47 -22.33 11.39 0.52
C ARG A 47 -22.72 10.00 -0.03
N ASN A 48 -23.32 9.18 0.83
CA ASN A 48 -23.86 7.84 0.51
C ASN A 48 -22.81 6.73 0.20
N LEU A 49 -21.53 6.97 0.26
CA LEU A 49 -20.53 5.92 0.15
C LEU A 49 -20.08 5.45 1.55
N LYS A 50 -20.69 4.37 2.03
CA LYS A 50 -20.30 3.74 3.30
C LYS A 50 -19.24 2.68 3.02
N ILE A 51 -18.01 2.96 3.42
CA ILE A 51 -16.91 2.01 3.36
C ILE A 51 -16.79 1.29 4.69
N LYS A 52 -16.74 -0.04 4.65
CA LYS A 52 -16.40 -0.87 5.83
C LYS A 52 -14.89 -1.11 5.85
N ASP A 53 -14.38 -1.49 7.01
CA ASP A 53 -13.03 -2.08 7.12
C ASP A 53 -12.82 -3.14 6.02
N SER A 54 -11.75 -2.98 5.23
CA SER A 54 -11.46 -3.84 4.08
C SER A 54 -11.36 -5.33 4.42
N LYS A 55 -11.01 -5.65 5.67
CA LYS A 55 -10.89 -7.01 6.19
C LYS A 55 -12.26 -7.66 6.48
N LYS A 56 -13.31 -6.84 6.67
CA LYS A 56 -14.69 -7.29 6.93
C LYS A 56 -15.54 -7.41 5.66
N LEU A 57 -15.00 -7.02 4.51
CA LEU A 57 -15.63 -7.12 3.21
C LEU A 57 -15.29 -8.44 2.53
N SER A 58 -16.23 -9.03 1.80
CA SER A 58 -15.93 -10.12 0.87
C SER A 58 -15.04 -9.63 -0.29
N ALA A 59 -14.43 -10.54 -1.03
CA ALA A 59 -13.61 -10.17 -2.19
C ALA A 59 -14.44 -9.44 -3.26
N LEU A 60 -15.69 -9.85 -3.46
CA LEU A 60 -16.62 -9.22 -4.41
C LEU A 60 -16.96 -7.80 -3.98
N GLN A 61 -17.36 -7.60 -2.72
CA GLN A 61 -17.68 -6.29 -2.18
C GLN A 61 -16.48 -5.32 -2.26
N ARG A 62 -15.25 -5.81 -1.99
CA ARG A 62 -14.04 -4.98 -2.16
C ARG A 62 -13.83 -4.57 -3.61
N GLU A 63 -14.08 -5.46 -4.55
CA GLU A 63 -13.93 -5.18 -5.98
C GLU A 63 -14.95 -4.15 -6.47
N GLU A 64 -16.20 -4.22 -6.00
CA GLU A 64 -17.25 -3.25 -6.29
C GLU A 64 -16.89 -1.87 -5.75
N ILE A 65 -16.49 -1.78 -4.47
CA ILE A 65 -16.07 -0.52 -3.86
C ILE A 65 -14.82 0.03 -4.56
N TYR A 66 -13.87 -0.83 -4.91
CA TYR A 66 -12.68 -0.43 -5.68
C TYR A 66 -13.08 0.25 -6.99
N LYS A 67 -14.02 -0.32 -7.76
CA LYS A 67 -14.52 0.29 -9.00
C LYS A 67 -15.14 1.66 -8.75
N ILE A 68 -15.96 1.80 -7.70
CA ILE A 68 -16.54 3.09 -7.32
C ILE A 68 -15.45 4.09 -6.99
N LEU A 69 -14.50 3.74 -6.10
CA LEU A 69 -13.43 4.62 -5.65
C LEU A 69 -12.52 5.08 -6.80
N THR A 70 -12.19 4.17 -7.72
CA THR A 70 -11.23 4.46 -8.79
C THR A 70 -11.83 5.22 -9.98
N ASN A 71 -13.16 5.20 -10.13
CA ASN A 71 -13.88 5.89 -11.21
C ASN A 71 -14.56 7.19 -10.76
N HIS A 72 -14.58 7.49 -9.45
CA HIS A 72 -15.28 8.65 -8.93
C HIS A 72 -14.49 9.95 -9.21
N LYS A 73 -15.12 10.95 -9.85
CA LYS A 73 -14.47 12.22 -10.29
C LYS A 73 -13.81 13.03 -9.16
N ASN A 74 -14.35 12.95 -7.95
CA ASN A 74 -13.85 13.67 -6.77
C ASN A 74 -12.81 12.87 -5.97
N ILE A 75 -12.45 11.67 -6.41
CA ILE A 75 -11.41 10.85 -5.78
C ILE A 75 -10.18 10.81 -6.69
N LYS A 76 -9.07 11.28 -6.17
CA LYS A 76 -7.77 11.11 -6.79
C LYS A 76 -7.00 10.05 -6.02
N TRP A 77 -6.32 9.17 -6.73
CA TRP A 77 -5.62 8.06 -6.11
C TRP A 77 -4.33 7.70 -6.85
N GLY A 78 -3.39 7.15 -6.12
CA GLY A 78 -2.13 6.64 -6.64
C GLY A 78 -1.73 5.34 -5.97
N ILE A 79 -0.92 4.52 -6.64
CA ILE A 79 -0.45 3.22 -6.16
C ILE A 79 1.06 3.19 -6.20
N GLY A 80 1.65 2.62 -5.15
CA GLY A 80 3.06 2.26 -5.10
C GLY A 80 3.24 0.77 -4.84
N VAL A 81 4.09 0.13 -5.62
CA VAL A 81 4.39 -1.29 -5.51
C VAL A 81 5.89 -1.45 -5.25
N VAL A 82 6.24 -2.28 -4.27
CA VAL A 82 7.62 -2.64 -3.96
C VAL A 82 7.73 -4.16 -3.92
N SER A 83 8.65 -4.70 -4.73
CA SER A 83 8.82 -6.14 -4.92
C SER A 83 9.44 -6.83 -3.70
N GLU A 84 9.30 -8.14 -3.66
CA GLU A 84 9.93 -9.02 -2.68
C GLU A 84 11.45 -8.86 -2.62
N LYS A 85 12.10 -8.65 -3.76
CA LYS A 85 13.56 -8.43 -3.83
C LYS A 85 13.99 -7.18 -3.07
N VAL A 86 13.22 -6.10 -3.18
CA VAL A 86 13.48 -4.87 -2.45
C VAL A 86 13.16 -5.03 -0.97
N ILE A 87 12.07 -5.77 -0.64
CA ILE A 87 11.74 -6.10 0.76
C ILE A 87 12.90 -6.83 1.43
N ASP A 88 13.50 -7.81 0.76
CA ASP A 88 14.65 -8.57 1.27
C ASP A 88 15.90 -7.68 1.48
N LYS A 89 16.04 -6.60 0.69
CA LYS A 89 17.17 -5.68 0.76
C LYS A 89 17.07 -4.66 1.89
N ILE A 90 15.88 -4.07 2.08
CA ILE A 90 15.68 -2.90 2.97
C ILE A 90 14.73 -3.16 4.14
N ASN A 91 14.29 -4.37 4.35
CA ASN A 91 13.25 -4.86 5.25
C ASN A 91 11.84 -4.36 4.92
N ILE A 92 10.82 -4.98 5.56
CA ILE A 92 9.41 -4.70 5.26
C ILE A 92 8.95 -3.31 5.69
N LEU A 93 9.50 -2.74 6.76
CA LEU A 93 9.12 -1.40 7.20
C LEU A 93 9.58 -0.35 6.20
N GLN A 94 10.84 -0.40 5.78
CA GLN A 94 11.37 0.53 4.78
C GLN A 94 10.73 0.33 3.41
N ALA A 95 10.46 -0.92 3.02
CA ALA A 95 9.74 -1.23 1.79
C ALA A 95 8.29 -0.69 1.81
N THR A 96 7.60 -0.74 2.96
CA THR A 96 6.27 -0.13 3.14
C THR A 96 6.35 1.39 2.98
N LYS A 97 7.30 2.04 3.64
CA LYS A 97 7.52 3.50 3.49
C LYS A 97 7.82 3.87 2.03
N LEU A 98 8.65 3.09 1.36
CA LEU A 98 8.95 3.29 -0.06
C LEU A 98 7.72 3.10 -0.95
N ALA A 99 6.88 2.10 -0.67
CA ALA A 99 5.63 1.90 -1.40
C ALA A 99 4.67 3.10 -1.21
N MET A 100 4.55 3.63 0.00
CA MET A 100 3.76 4.83 0.27
C MET A 100 4.31 6.07 -0.46
N LYS A 101 5.63 6.27 -0.49
CA LYS A 101 6.25 7.34 -1.29
C LYS A 101 5.93 7.20 -2.78
N LYS A 102 6.06 6.00 -3.33
CA LYS A 102 5.68 5.73 -4.73
C LYS A 102 4.20 5.98 -5.00
N ALA A 103 3.32 5.67 -4.05
CA ALA A 103 1.89 5.96 -4.17
C ALA A 103 1.61 7.46 -4.21
N LEU A 104 2.30 8.27 -3.40
CA LEU A 104 2.21 9.74 -3.43
C LEU A 104 2.70 10.31 -4.76
N ILE A 105 3.85 9.87 -5.25
CA ILE A 105 4.38 10.30 -6.56
C ILE A 105 3.39 9.95 -7.66
N ASN A 106 2.86 8.73 -7.67
CA ASN A 106 1.89 8.28 -8.66
C ASN A 106 0.58 9.07 -8.59
N LEU A 107 0.11 9.41 -7.38
CA LEU A 107 -1.06 10.28 -7.18
C LEU A 107 -0.84 11.65 -7.84
N VAL A 108 0.30 12.30 -7.60
CA VAL A 108 0.63 13.61 -8.16
C VAL A 108 0.81 13.53 -9.68
N SER A 109 1.60 12.56 -10.19
CA SER A 109 1.88 12.42 -11.62
C SER A 109 0.63 12.14 -12.46
N ARG A 110 -0.28 11.31 -11.99
CA ARG A 110 -1.55 11.01 -12.68
C ARG A 110 -2.50 12.18 -12.77
N ASN A 111 -2.33 13.19 -11.91
CA ASN A 111 -3.22 14.34 -11.83
C ASN A 111 -2.51 15.65 -12.23
N SER A 112 -1.34 15.56 -12.87
CA SER A 112 -0.52 16.71 -13.27
C SER A 112 -1.18 17.59 -14.33
N HIS A 113 -2.12 17.06 -15.11
CA HIS A 113 -2.92 17.83 -16.07
C HIS A 113 -3.96 18.74 -15.39
N ASP A 114 -4.33 18.45 -14.14
CA ASP A 114 -5.24 19.25 -13.30
C ASP A 114 -4.45 20.24 -12.41
N ARG A 115 -3.31 20.78 -12.86
CA ARG A 115 -2.40 21.59 -12.04
C ARG A 115 -3.04 22.79 -11.37
N GLU A 116 -4.00 23.40 -12.01
CA GLU A 116 -4.77 24.51 -11.41
C GLU A 116 -5.67 24.06 -10.27
N ASN A 117 -6.11 22.81 -10.28
CA ASN A 117 -7.00 22.20 -9.31
C ASN A 117 -6.32 21.20 -8.36
N PHE A 118 -5.09 20.75 -8.67
CA PHE A 118 -4.29 19.85 -7.87
C PHE A 118 -3.11 20.63 -7.28
N GLY A 119 -3.39 21.43 -6.25
CA GLY A 119 -2.39 22.18 -5.50
C GLY A 119 -1.33 21.28 -4.84
N THR A 120 -0.39 21.87 -4.15
CA THR A 120 0.57 21.13 -3.32
C THR A 120 -0.16 20.31 -2.27
N LEU A 121 0.31 19.08 -2.03
CA LEU A 121 -0.21 18.26 -0.93
C LEU A 121 0.00 18.99 0.39
N ASP A 122 -1.04 19.06 1.23
CA ASP A 122 -0.99 19.84 2.48
C ASP A 122 -0.82 18.97 3.71
N PHE A 123 -1.45 17.80 3.72
CA PHE A 123 -1.47 16.95 4.90
C PHE A 123 -1.60 15.46 4.56
N LEU A 124 -0.85 14.61 5.28
CA LEU A 124 -0.95 13.15 5.18
C LEU A 124 -1.57 12.55 6.44
N ILE A 125 -2.50 11.62 6.24
CA ILE A 125 -3.00 10.72 7.29
C ILE A 125 -2.55 9.31 6.95
N LEU A 126 -1.74 8.70 7.82
CA LEU A 126 -1.20 7.35 7.61
C LEU A 126 -1.87 6.36 8.55
N ASP A 127 -2.15 5.15 8.06
CA ASP A 127 -2.40 4.03 8.96
C ASP A 127 -1.10 3.61 9.65
N GLY A 128 -1.20 3.34 10.96
CA GLY A 128 -0.06 2.88 11.76
C GLY A 128 0.50 3.92 12.73
N ASN A 129 1.78 3.74 13.13
CA ASN A 129 2.46 4.53 14.16
C ASN A 129 3.82 5.08 13.70
N PHE A 130 4.04 5.21 12.40
CA PHE A 130 5.29 5.70 11.83
C PHE A 130 5.06 6.95 10.98
N LYS A 131 6.14 7.69 10.71
CA LYS A 131 6.16 8.82 9.79
C LYS A 131 6.96 8.47 8.53
N LEU A 132 6.62 9.12 7.41
CA LEU A 132 7.41 9.07 6.19
C LEU A 132 8.49 10.14 6.25
N ASP A 133 9.70 9.78 5.89
CA ASP A 133 10.71 10.76 5.53
C ASP A 133 10.38 11.29 4.13
N LEU A 134 10.07 12.58 4.05
CA LEU A 134 9.63 13.27 2.83
C LEU A 134 10.68 14.27 2.33
N ALA A 135 11.92 14.21 2.83
CA ALA A 135 13.01 15.01 2.30
C ALA A 135 13.21 14.77 0.80
N ALA A 136 13.63 15.80 0.07
CA ALA A 136 13.80 15.75 -1.39
C ALA A 136 14.74 14.60 -1.82
N SER A 137 15.83 14.37 -1.07
CA SER A 137 16.78 13.26 -1.26
C SER A 137 16.15 11.87 -1.20
N ALA A 138 15.02 11.74 -0.50
CA ALA A 138 14.32 10.46 -0.30
C ALA A 138 13.52 9.98 -1.52
N PHE A 139 13.39 10.79 -2.58
CA PHE A 139 12.58 10.49 -3.78
C PHE A 139 13.41 10.28 -5.06
N GLY A 140 14.72 10.48 -5.00
CA GLY A 140 15.65 10.17 -6.10
C GLY A 140 15.64 11.16 -7.27
N THR A 141 14.68 12.09 -7.37
CA THR A 141 14.64 13.14 -8.40
C THR A 141 14.11 14.46 -7.85
N PRO A 142 14.80 15.59 -8.07
CA PRO A 142 14.36 16.91 -7.59
C PRO A 142 13.00 17.35 -8.14
N SER A 143 12.64 16.90 -9.34
CA SER A 143 11.36 17.25 -9.99
C SER A 143 10.15 16.60 -9.34
N ALA A 144 10.28 15.37 -8.81
CA ALA A 144 9.17 14.65 -8.17
C ALA A 144 8.87 15.16 -6.74
N THR A 145 9.71 16.02 -6.18
CA THR A 145 9.67 16.45 -4.78
C THR A 145 9.25 17.90 -4.57
N LYS A 146 9.13 18.68 -5.66
CA LYS A 146 8.50 20.01 -5.55
C LYS A 146 7.08 19.85 -5.02
N GLY A 147 6.88 20.16 -3.72
CA GLY A 147 5.59 20.07 -3.05
C GLY A 147 5.53 19.14 -1.84
N PHE A 148 6.56 18.33 -1.56
CA PHE A 148 6.58 17.47 -0.36
C PHE A 148 7.34 18.07 0.83
N GLY A 149 8.16 19.12 0.59
CA GLY A 149 8.89 19.82 1.66
C GLY A 149 7.91 20.52 2.61
N GLY A 150 8.02 20.23 3.91
CA GLY A 150 7.12 20.81 4.92
C GLY A 150 5.73 20.15 5.03
N LEU A 151 5.46 19.08 4.27
CA LEU A 151 4.20 18.35 4.32
C LEU A 151 3.95 17.78 5.71
N LYS A 152 2.87 18.24 6.34
CA LYS A 152 2.48 17.78 7.68
C LYS A 152 1.88 16.38 7.61
N GLN A 153 2.11 15.57 8.64
CA GLN A 153 1.63 14.20 8.68
C GLN A 153 1.17 13.77 10.07
N LYS A 154 0.13 12.96 10.10
CA LYS A 154 -0.46 12.36 11.30
C LYS A 154 -0.62 10.87 11.09
N SER A 155 -0.04 10.06 11.98
CA SER A 155 -0.25 8.63 12.02
C SER A 155 -1.41 8.30 12.94
N ILE A 156 -2.29 7.40 12.49
CA ILE A 156 -3.46 6.97 13.27
C ILE A 156 -3.49 5.45 13.28
N VAL A 157 -3.31 4.86 14.46
CA VAL A 157 -3.42 3.41 14.64
C VAL A 157 -4.84 2.96 14.33
N LYS A 158 -4.97 1.95 13.45
CA LYS A 158 -6.24 1.48 12.88
C LYS A 158 -6.98 2.62 12.16
N GLY A 159 -6.24 3.41 11.39
CA GLY A 159 -6.78 4.51 10.58
C GLY A 159 -7.78 4.02 9.54
N ASP A 160 -7.57 2.83 8.98
CA ASP A 160 -8.46 2.12 8.06
C ASP A 160 -9.90 1.90 8.64
N GLN A 161 -10.02 1.88 9.98
CA GLN A 161 -11.30 1.73 10.68
C GLN A 161 -11.93 3.06 11.11
N LYS A 162 -11.21 4.17 11.04
CA LYS A 162 -11.60 5.47 11.61
C LYS A 162 -11.74 6.57 10.58
N VAL A 163 -10.86 6.61 9.58
CA VAL A 163 -10.66 7.70 8.64
C VAL A 163 -11.03 7.25 7.25
N PHE A 164 -11.91 7.98 6.58
CA PHE A 164 -12.47 7.56 5.29
C PHE A 164 -11.42 7.45 4.19
N SER A 165 -10.53 8.44 4.06
CA SER A 165 -9.46 8.43 3.05
C SER A 165 -8.48 7.28 3.24
N VAL A 166 -8.17 6.92 4.48
CA VAL A 166 -7.31 5.78 4.82
C VAL A 166 -8.03 4.46 4.51
N ALA A 167 -9.32 4.33 4.85
CA ALA A 167 -10.11 3.15 4.49
C ALA A 167 -10.22 2.94 2.98
N ALA A 168 -10.39 4.02 2.23
CA ALA A 168 -10.38 4.00 0.77
C ALA A 168 -9.01 3.53 0.22
N ALA A 169 -7.91 4.04 0.79
CA ALA A 169 -6.56 3.61 0.45
C ALA A 169 -6.35 2.12 0.76
N SER A 170 -6.82 1.64 1.92
CA SER A 170 -6.79 0.22 2.30
C SER A 170 -7.42 -0.68 1.24
N ILE A 171 -8.63 -0.33 0.77
CA ILE A 171 -9.33 -1.11 -0.25
C ILE A 171 -8.56 -1.09 -1.58
N ILE A 172 -8.09 0.08 -2.03
CA ILE A 172 -7.35 0.21 -3.28
C ILE A 172 -6.04 -0.60 -3.23
N ALA A 173 -5.28 -0.48 -2.14
CA ALA A 173 -4.05 -1.26 -1.95
C ALA A 173 -4.33 -2.76 -1.92
N LYS A 174 -5.37 -3.19 -1.18
CA LYS A 174 -5.74 -4.60 -1.03
C LYS A 174 -6.19 -5.23 -2.33
N VAL A 175 -7.10 -4.60 -3.07
CA VAL A 175 -7.58 -5.13 -4.36
C VAL A 175 -6.45 -5.18 -5.38
N THR A 176 -5.64 -4.14 -5.46
CA THR A 176 -4.48 -4.12 -6.37
C THR A 176 -3.52 -5.26 -6.07
N ARG A 177 -3.17 -5.46 -4.80
CA ARG A 177 -2.29 -6.54 -4.40
C ARG A 177 -2.90 -7.93 -4.68
N ASP A 178 -4.16 -8.13 -4.37
CA ASP A 178 -4.85 -9.41 -4.60
C ASP A 178 -4.88 -9.77 -6.09
N ARG A 179 -5.07 -8.78 -6.98
CA ARG A 179 -4.97 -8.95 -8.44
C ARG A 179 -3.56 -9.35 -8.88
N LEU A 180 -2.51 -8.76 -8.29
CA LEU A 180 -1.12 -9.15 -8.53
C LEU A 180 -0.86 -10.59 -8.09
N MET A 181 -1.35 -11.00 -6.92
CA MET A 181 -1.18 -12.36 -6.43
C MET A 181 -1.94 -13.39 -7.28
N LYS A 182 -3.11 -13.04 -7.86
CA LYS A 182 -3.79 -13.87 -8.86
C LYS A 182 -2.96 -14.02 -10.15
N LYS A 183 -2.26 -12.96 -10.60
CA LYS A 183 -1.32 -13.05 -11.74
C LYS A 183 -0.12 -13.96 -11.42
N TYR A 184 0.41 -13.87 -10.21
CA TYR A 184 1.49 -14.76 -9.76
C TYR A 184 1.03 -16.21 -9.61
N HIS A 185 -0.21 -16.48 -9.24
CA HIS A 185 -0.76 -17.84 -9.23
C HIS A 185 -0.71 -18.48 -10.61
N LYS A 186 -1.01 -17.74 -11.70
CA LYS A 186 -0.89 -18.26 -13.07
C LYS A 186 0.53 -18.70 -13.42
N LYS A 187 1.57 -18.08 -12.84
CA LYS A 187 2.98 -18.43 -13.05
C LYS A 187 3.48 -19.54 -12.12
N TYR A 188 2.89 -19.66 -10.95
CA TYR A 188 3.29 -20.58 -9.88
C TYR A 188 2.05 -21.25 -9.29
N PRO A 189 1.29 -22.04 -10.07
CA PRO A 189 -0.01 -22.59 -9.66
C PRO A 189 0.10 -23.53 -8.45
N GLN A 190 1.24 -24.21 -8.30
CA GLN A 190 1.50 -25.17 -7.21
C GLN A 190 1.46 -24.54 -5.80
N PHE A 191 1.58 -23.21 -5.68
CA PHE A 191 1.56 -22.52 -4.38
C PHE A 191 0.18 -22.04 -3.94
N GLY A 192 -0.82 -21.95 -4.81
CA GLY A 192 -2.17 -21.52 -4.47
C GLY A 192 -2.29 -20.03 -4.09
N PHE A 193 -1.47 -19.14 -4.68
CA PHE A 193 -1.47 -17.70 -4.39
C PHE A 193 -2.78 -16.98 -4.68
N ASP A 194 -3.65 -17.53 -5.51
CA ASP A 194 -5.01 -17.04 -5.76
C ASP A 194 -5.92 -17.17 -4.56
N LYS A 195 -5.67 -18.14 -3.67
CA LYS A 195 -6.45 -18.39 -2.46
C LYS A 195 -5.92 -17.57 -1.28
N HIS A 196 -4.72 -17.83 -0.82
CA HIS A 196 -4.15 -17.24 0.40
C HIS A 196 -3.29 -15.99 0.16
N LYS A 197 -3.11 -15.53 -1.07
CA LYS A 197 -2.39 -14.27 -1.40
C LYS A 197 -0.96 -14.19 -0.84
N GLY A 198 -0.31 -15.34 -0.65
CA GLY A 198 1.06 -15.44 -0.13
C GLY A 198 1.17 -15.46 1.39
N TYR A 199 0.06 -15.44 2.15
CA TYR A 199 0.09 -15.60 3.60
C TYR A 199 0.48 -17.03 3.99
N GLY A 200 1.11 -17.18 5.16
CA GLY A 200 1.54 -18.47 5.72
C GLY A 200 0.38 -19.31 6.22
N THR A 201 -0.39 -19.88 5.32
CA THR A 201 -1.43 -20.89 5.62
C THR A 201 -0.85 -22.29 5.62
N LYS A 202 -1.55 -23.27 6.21
CA LYS A 202 -1.14 -24.69 6.16
C LYS A 202 -0.86 -25.15 4.73
N ALA A 203 -1.72 -24.78 3.77
CA ALA A 203 -1.53 -25.12 2.36
C ALA A 203 -0.28 -24.47 1.75
N HIS A 204 0.05 -23.23 2.13
CA HIS A 204 1.24 -22.54 1.65
C HIS A 204 2.52 -23.16 2.24
N PHE A 205 2.52 -23.51 3.52
CA PHE A 205 3.64 -24.22 4.15
C PHE A 205 3.87 -25.60 3.51
N ALA A 206 2.82 -26.39 3.30
CA ALA A 206 2.93 -27.68 2.60
C ALA A 206 3.50 -27.53 1.18
N SER A 207 3.10 -26.49 0.47
CA SER A 207 3.66 -26.21 -0.86
C SER A 207 5.14 -25.80 -0.80
N LEU A 208 5.53 -25.00 0.21
CA LEU A 208 6.93 -24.64 0.45
C LEU A 208 7.78 -25.85 0.78
N GLU A 209 7.26 -26.77 1.58
CA GLU A 209 7.94 -28.01 1.95
C GLU A 209 8.16 -28.91 0.75
N LYS A 210 7.15 -29.06 -0.10
CA LYS A 210 7.20 -29.92 -1.29
C LYS A 210 8.05 -29.34 -2.43
N PHE A 211 7.96 -28.04 -2.70
CA PHE A 211 8.53 -27.43 -3.92
C PHE A 211 9.67 -26.44 -3.62
N GLY A 212 9.95 -26.14 -2.35
CA GLY A 212 10.86 -25.05 -2.00
C GLY A 212 10.33 -23.66 -2.35
N PRO A 213 11.04 -22.59 -1.99
CA PRO A 213 10.62 -21.23 -2.29
C PRO A 213 10.82 -20.87 -3.77
N CYS A 214 9.81 -20.30 -4.43
CA CYS A 214 9.92 -19.73 -5.78
C CYS A 214 10.43 -18.28 -5.77
N LYS A 215 10.65 -17.71 -6.97
CA LYS A 215 11.26 -16.36 -7.16
C LYS A 215 10.56 -15.23 -6.42
N ILE A 216 9.26 -15.33 -6.14
CA ILE A 216 8.50 -14.26 -5.46
C ILE A 216 8.41 -14.43 -3.94
N HIS A 217 9.01 -15.47 -3.36
CA HIS A 217 9.08 -15.61 -1.91
C HIS A 217 10.09 -14.62 -1.32
N ARG A 218 9.75 -14.09 -0.14
CA ARG A 218 10.59 -13.17 0.62
C ARG A 218 11.62 -13.96 1.42
N LYS A 219 12.82 -13.98 0.92
CA LYS A 219 13.91 -14.81 1.45
C LYS A 219 14.34 -14.40 2.87
N SER A 220 14.09 -13.15 3.24
CA SER A 220 14.35 -12.64 4.59
C SER A 220 13.28 -13.00 5.62
N PHE A 221 12.15 -13.58 5.22
CA PHE A 221 11.03 -13.93 6.10
C PHE A 221 11.14 -15.38 6.58
N TYR A 222 10.97 -15.60 7.88
CA TYR A 222 10.82 -16.96 8.42
C TYR A 222 9.43 -17.54 8.06
N PRO A 223 9.31 -18.83 7.68
CA PRO A 223 10.36 -19.83 7.56
C PRO A 223 11.08 -19.85 6.19
N VAL A 224 10.73 -18.99 5.24
CA VAL A 224 11.38 -18.97 3.91
C VAL A 224 12.90 -18.84 4.03
N SER A 225 13.39 -18.03 4.96
CA SER A 225 14.82 -17.84 5.22
C SER A 225 15.57 -19.10 5.70
N SER A 226 14.89 -20.12 6.15
CA SER A 226 15.51 -21.39 6.58
C SER A 226 15.84 -22.32 5.41
N TYR A 227 15.22 -22.11 4.24
CA TYR A 227 15.50 -22.94 3.06
C TYR A 227 16.88 -22.63 2.44
N PRO A 228 17.67 -23.65 2.01
CA PRO A 228 19.02 -23.45 1.45
C PRO A 228 19.06 -22.44 0.29
N GLN A 229 18.10 -22.53 -0.63
CA GLN A 229 17.99 -21.60 -1.77
C GLN A 229 17.80 -20.13 -1.38
N ALA A 230 17.15 -19.88 -0.24
CA ALA A 230 16.97 -18.53 0.28
C ALA A 230 18.27 -18.02 0.93
N ARG A 231 19.01 -18.85 1.64
CA ARG A 231 20.28 -18.51 2.31
C ARG A 231 21.35 -18.05 1.33
N ILE A 232 21.58 -18.80 0.25
CA ILE A 232 22.55 -18.46 -0.80
C ILE A 232 22.25 -17.07 -1.38
N CYS A 233 20.98 -16.78 -1.67
CA CYS A 233 20.60 -15.50 -2.25
C CYS A 233 20.75 -14.33 -1.26
N LEU A 234 20.55 -14.55 0.04
CA LEU A 234 20.75 -13.51 1.07
C LEU A 234 22.23 -13.20 1.28
N GLN A 235 23.13 -14.19 1.14
CA GLN A 235 24.59 -13.95 1.17
C GLN A 235 25.01 -13.05 0.02
N ILE A 236 24.65 -13.35 -1.22
CA ILE A 236 24.94 -12.52 -2.39
C ILE A 236 24.44 -11.07 -2.21
N LEU A 237 23.25 -10.88 -1.61
CA LEU A 237 22.71 -9.55 -1.35
C LEU A 237 23.46 -8.76 -0.28
N LYS A 238 24.25 -9.41 0.58
CA LYS A 238 25.11 -8.76 1.58
C LYS A 238 26.49 -8.36 1.02
N GLU A 239 26.98 -9.12 0.05
CA GLU A 239 28.28 -8.87 -0.59
C GLU A 239 28.26 -7.72 -1.62
N VAL A 240 27.07 -7.34 -2.09
CA VAL A 240 26.84 -6.24 -3.06
C VAL A 240 26.47 -4.90 -2.37
N LYS A 241 26.68 -4.78 -1.07
CA LYS A 241 26.57 -3.52 -0.32
C LYS A 241 27.93 -2.89 -0.08
#